data_3606e666ce63d4ea41039c9d779c8c78
#
_entry.id   3606e666ce63d4ea41039c9d779c8c78
#
_cell.length_a   1.000
_cell.length_b   1.000
_cell.length_c   1.000
_cell.angle_alpha   90.00
_cell.angle_beta   90.00
_cell.angle_gamma   90.00
#
_symmetry.space_group_name_H-M   'P 1'
#
loop_
_entity.id
_entity.type
_entity.pdbx_description
1 polymer ?
#
loop_
_entity_poly.entity_id
_entity_poly.type
_entity_poly.pdbx_seq_one_letter_code
_entity_poly.pdbx_strand_id
1 'polypeptide(L)'
;MPYRHTVRRHTYVFADLKTLLARASPLRSGDVLAGVAAATYEERVAAQWALADVPLRDFLHEALVPYEQDEVTRLILDTHDAAAFAGLAHCTVGQLRDWLLSDAADAAGLRALAHGLTPEMVAAVSKLMRNQELIAVARKCEVVTRFRNTLGLRGRLATRLQPNHPTDDPRGIAASLVDGLRYGSGDAVIGVNPATDNPRAIGHLLHLLDAVREQYAIPTQTCVLCHVTTTLRLIGQGVPVDLTFQSIAGTQAANASFGISLALLQEAWEATLSLNRGTAGQDVMYFETGQGSALSANAHHGLDQQTCEARAYAVARRFRPLLVNSVVGFIGPEYLYDGKQIIRAGLEDHFCGKLLGLPMGVDVCYTNHAEADQDDMDTLLTLLGVAGCNFIMGIPGADDIMLNYQSTSFHDALYLRRVLGLRPAPEFEAWLMQQGVFGESGQLLPASASSTLLKQLPPALR
;
A
#
# COMPACT_ATOMS: atom_id res chain seq x y z
N MET A 1 -17.82 -28.32 6.72
CA MET A 1 -17.57 -29.12 7.95
C MET A 1 -16.59 -28.35 8.83
N PRO A 2 -16.63 -28.46 10.18
CA PRO A 2 -15.69 -27.73 11.02
C PRO A 2 -14.25 -28.21 10.78
N TYR A 3 -13.31 -27.27 10.79
CA TYR A 3 -11.88 -27.51 10.72
C TYR A 3 -11.36 -27.94 12.10
N ARG A 4 -10.38 -28.84 12.16
CA ARG A 4 -9.86 -29.32 13.44
C ARG A 4 -8.40 -29.72 13.37
N HIS A 5 -7.69 -29.54 14.48
CA HIS A 5 -6.33 -30.05 14.64
C HIS A 5 -6.07 -30.36 16.12
N THR A 6 -5.24 -31.37 16.39
CA THR A 6 -4.91 -31.83 17.75
C THR A 6 -3.49 -31.44 18.12
N VAL A 7 -3.34 -30.69 19.21
CA VAL A 7 -2.04 -30.33 19.79
C VAL A 7 -2.02 -30.86 21.23
N ARG A 8 -0.98 -31.60 21.59
CA ARG A 8 -0.76 -32.14 22.97
C ARG A 8 -2.01 -32.82 23.58
N ARG A 9 -2.72 -33.64 22.82
CA ARG A 9 -3.94 -34.38 23.21
C ARG A 9 -5.20 -33.49 23.36
N HIS A 10 -5.12 -32.20 23.07
CA HIS A 10 -6.30 -31.33 22.98
C HIS A 10 -6.66 -31.09 21.53
N THR A 11 -7.93 -31.36 21.17
CA THR A 11 -8.45 -31.10 19.82
C THR A 11 -9.14 -29.75 19.78
N TYR A 12 -8.58 -28.83 18.99
CA TYR A 12 -9.18 -27.57 18.67
C TYR A 12 -10.11 -27.72 17.47
N VAL A 13 -11.27 -27.05 17.54
CA VAL A 13 -12.30 -27.11 16.50
C VAL A 13 -12.66 -25.68 16.09
N PHE A 14 -12.60 -25.38 14.79
CA PHE A 14 -12.92 -24.10 14.20
C PHE A 14 -14.18 -24.26 13.35
N ALA A 15 -15.22 -23.47 13.62
CA ALA A 15 -16.56 -23.66 13.08
C ALA A 15 -16.63 -23.53 11.56
N ASP A 16 -15.89 -22.56 11.02
CA ASP A 16 -15.85 -22.18 9.62
C ASP A 16 -14.48 -21.63 9.21
N LEU A 17 -14.29 -21.39 7.92
CA LEU A 17 -13.05 -20.87 7.34
C LEU A 17 -12.68 -19.48 7.90
N LYS A 18 -13.67 -18.62 8.11
CA LYS A 18 -13.48 -17.30 8.71
C LYS A 18 -12.88 -17.38 10.12
N THR A 19 -13.46 -18.20 10.98
CA THR A 19 -12.93 -18.45 12.33
C THR A 19 -11.54 -19.05 12.27
N LEU A 20 -11.30 -20.00 11.39
CA LEU A 20 -9.98 -20.63 11.21
C LEU A 20 -8.91 -19.59 10.83
N LEU A 21 -9.19 -18.73 9.85
CA LEU A 21 -8.29 -17.66 9.43
C LEU A 21 -7.96 -16.71 10.59
N ALA A 22 -8.98 -16.27 11.32
CA ALA A 22 -8.80 -15.34 12.43
C ALA A 22 -7.95 -15.97 13.55
N ARG A 23 -8.20 -17.24 13.91
CA ARG A 23 -7.41 -17.96 14.94
C ARG A 23 -5.99 -18.29 14.48
N ALA A 24 -5.75 -18.46 13.18
CA ALA A 24 -4.41 -18.68 12.62
C ALA A 24 -3.57 -17.41 12.53
N SER A 25 -4.18 -16.23 12.62
CA SER A 25 -3.52 -14.93 12.48
C SER A 25 -2.44 -14.72 13.55
N PRO A 26 -1.27 -14.14 13.22
CA PRO A 26 -0.34 -13.64 14.22
C PRO A 26 -1.03 -12.68 15.19
N LEU A 27 -0.52 -12.59 16.41
CA LEU A 27 -1.14 -11.76 17.44
C LEU A 27 -1.18 -10.28 17.01
N ARG A 28 -2.37 -9.71 17.08
CA ARG A 28 -2.64 -8.27 16.86
C ARG A 28 -3.61 -7.76 17.92
N SER A 29 -3.37 -6.55 18.37
CA SER A 29 -4.19 -5.91 19.39
C SER A 29 -5.63 -5.72 18.92
N GLY A 30 -5.85 -5.33 17.66
CA GLY A 30 -7.19 -5.17 17.09
C GLY A 30 -7.98 -6.47 17.02
N ASP A 31 -7.35 -7.59 16.66
CA ASP A 31 -8.03 -8.89 16.63
C ASP A 31 -8.41 -9.35 18.05
N VAL A 32 -7.59 -9.02 19.07
CA VAL A 32 -7.93 -9.27 20.47
C VAL A 32 -9.10 -8.41 20.91
N LEU A 33 -9.09 -7.12 20.57
CA LEU A 33 -10.18 -6.19 20.86
C LEU A 33 -11.50 -6.64 20.23
N ALA A 34 -11.44 -7.11 18.97
CA ALA A 34 -12.60 -7.64 18.25
C ALA A 34 -13.08 -9.04 18.73
N GLY A 35 -12.32 -9.69 19.62
CA GLY A 35 -12.63 -11.04 20.14
C GLY A 35 -12.41 -12.17 19.12
N VAL A 36 -11.72 -11.91 18.02
CA VAL A 36 -11.51 -12.90 16.95
C VAL A 36 -10.12 -13.59 17.05
N ALA A 37 -9.19 -13.04 17.81
CA ALA A 37 -7.85 -13.63 18.00
C ALA A 37 -7.90 -15.00 18.69
N ALA A 38 -6.89 -15.85 18.43
CA ALA A 38 -6.69 -17.09 19.21
C ALA A 38 -6.50 -16.74 20.70
N ALA A 39 -7.16 -17.49 21.58
CA ALA A 39 -7.08 -17.30 23.03
C ALA A 39 -5.69 -17.70 23.58
N THR A 40 -5.00 -18.63 22.92
CA THR A 40 -3.68 -19.12 23.33
C THR A 40 -2.77 -19.35 22.14
N TYR A 41 -1.46 -19.41 22.40
CA TYR A 41 -0.48 -19.82 21.37
C TYR A 41 -0.75 -21.23 20.83
N GLU A 42 -1.21 -22.16 21.68
CA GLU A 42 -1.53 -23.53 21.26
C GLU A 42 -2.70 -23.55 20.30
N GLU A 43 -3.75 -22.75 20.57
CA GLU A 43 -4.89 -22.61 19.66
C GLU A 43 -4.44 -22.05 18.31
N ARG A 44 -3.58 -21.01 18.31
CA ARG A 44 -3.03 -20.45 17.07
C ARG A 44 -2.25 -21.49 16.28
N VAL A 45 -1.37 -22.24 16.93
CA VAL A 45 -0.60 -23.32 16.29
C VAL A 45 -1.55 -24.37 15.71
N ALA A 46 -2.57 -24.78 16.45
CA ALA A 46 -3.59 -25.72 15.95
C ALA A 46 -4.34 -25.16 14.73
N ALA A 47 -4.69 -23.86 14.76
CA ALA A 47 -5.34 -23.18 13.62
C ALA A 47 -4.42 -23.12 12.40
N GLN A 48 -3.14 -22.80 12.57
CA GLN A 48 -2.16 -22.78 11.47
C GLN A 48 -1.98 -24.18 10.84
N TRP A 49 -1.92 -25.23 11.63
CA TRP A 49 -1.85 -26.60 11.12
C TRP A 49 -3.13 -26.98 10.36
N ALA A 50 -4.30 -26.69 10.94
CA ALA A 50 -5.56 -26.95 10.26
C ALA A 50 -5.67 -26.15 8.95
N LEU A 51 -5.22 -24.90 8.94
CA LEU A 51 -5.22 -24.01 7.77
C LEU A 51 -4.29 -24.51 6.66
N ALA A 52 -3.13 -25.08 7.04
CA ALA A 52 -2.18 -25.63 6.07
C ALA A 52 -2.79 -26.78 5.23
N ASP A 53 -3.73 -27.51 5.78
CA ASP A 53 -4.41 -28.66 5.14
C ASP A 53 -5.65 -28.24 4.34
N VAL A 54 -6.08 -26.96 4.38
CA VAL A 54 -7.26 -26.47 3.64
C VAL A 54 -6.95 -26.43 2.14
N PRO A 55 -7.77 -27.09 1.28
CA PRO A 55 -7.66 -26.97 -0.16
C PRO A 55 -7.96 -25.54 -0.64
N LEU A 56 -7.16 -25.00 -1.55
CA LEU A 56 -7.36 -23.64 -2.07
C LEU A 56 -8.74 -23.44 -2.69
N ARG A 57 -9.28 -24.47 -3.36
CA ARG A 57 -10.64 -24.40 -3.95
C ARG A 57 -11.74 -24.12 -2.92
N ASP A 58 -11.53 -24.47 -1.64
CA ASP A 58 -12.55 -24.28 -0.60
C ASP A 58 -12.82 -22.78 -0.36
N PHE A 59 -11.84 -21.89 -0.61
CA PHE A 59 -12.02 -20.44 -0.56
C PHE A 59 -12.99 -19.90 -1.62
N LEU A 60 -13.23 -20.64 -2.70
CA LEU A 60 -14.22 -20.28 -3.73
C LEU A 60 -15.63 -20.74 -3.39
N HIS A 61 -15.78 -21.68 -2.44
CA HIS A 61 -17.05 -22.28 -2.07
C HIS A 61 -17.54 -21.85 -0.68
N GLU A 62 -16.63 -21.42 0.20
CA GLU A 62 -16.93 -20.94 1.54
C GLU A 62 -16.54 -19.47 1.66
N ALA A 63 -17.43 -18.59 1.19
CA ALA A 63 -17.23 -17.14 1.27
C ALA A 63 -17.20 -16.67 2.73
N LEU A 64 -16.17 -15.86 3.09
CA LEU A 64 -15.98 -15.37 4.46
C LEU A 64 -17.06 -14.35 4.87
N VAL A 65 -17.55 -13.57 3.92
CA VAL A 65 -18.74 -12.72 4.03
C VAL A 65 -19.71 -13.18 2.95
N PRO A 66 -21.01 -13.36 3.23
CA PRO A 66 -21.96 -13.87 2.24
C PRO A 66 -21.99 -13.01 0.96
N TYR A 67 -22.03 -13.65 -0.20
CA TYR A 67 -22.02 -13.03 -1.53
C TYR A 67 -23.10 -11.94 -1.67
N GLU A 68 -24.31 -12.20 -1.18
CA GLU A 68 -25.44 -11.29 -1.27
C GLU A 68 -25.30 -10.04 -0.40
N GLN A 69 -24.44 -10.11 0.64
CA GLN A 69 -24.31 -9.06 1.65
C GLN A 69 -23.15 -8.11 1.42
N ASP A 70 -22.20 -8.46 0.52
CA ASP A 70 -20.95 -7.71 0.41
C ASP A 70 -20.48 -7.60 -1.04
N GLU A 71 -20.39 -6.36 -1.56
CA GLU A 71 -19.94 -6.12 -2.93
C GLU A 71 -18.47 -6.49 -3.15
N VAL A 72 -17.65 -6.48 -2.08
CA VAL A 72 -16.25 -6.90 -2.17
C VAL A 72 -16.15 -8.41 -2.37
N THR A 73 -16.99 -9.18 -1.69
CA THR A 73 -17.09 -10.64 -1.93
C THR A 73 -17.55 -10.92 -3.36
N ARG A 74 -18.57 -10.21 -3.86
CA ARG A 74 -18.99 -10.34 -5.28
C ARG A 74 -17.83 -10.05 -6.21
N LEU A 75 -17.14 -8.92 -6.01
CA LEU A 75 -15.98 -8.55 -6.81
C LEU A 75 -14.91 -9.65 -6.83
N ILE A 76 -14.56 -10.20 -5.67
CA ILE A 76 -13.54 -11.25 -5.54
C ILE A 76 -13.92 -12.50 -6.34
N LEU A 77 -15.15 -12.98 -6.19
CA LEU A 77 -15.60 -14.23 -6.82
C LEU A 77 -15.88 -14.05 -8.31
N ASP A 78 -16.49 -12.92 -8.72
CA ASP A 78 -16.87 -12.65 -10.11
C ASP A 78 -15.64 -12.32 -11.01
N THR A 79 -14.54 -11.83 -10.43
CA THR A 79 -13.31 -11.52 -11.16
C THR A 79 -12.21 -12.56 -11.02
N HIS A 80 -12.49 -13.69 -10.37
CA HIS A 80 -11.53 -14.78 -10.21
C HIS A 80 -11.18 -15.41 -11.56
N ASP A 81 -9.88 -15.50 -11.86
CA ASP A 81 -9.39 -16.17 -13.08
C ASP A 81 -9.21 -17.66 -12.84
N ALA A 82 -10.23 -18.44 -13.18
CA ALA A 82 -10.22 -19.89 -13.04
C ALA A 82 -9.14 -20.57 -13.91
N ALA A 83 -8.76 -19.98 -15.06
CA ALA A 83 -7.72 -20.53 -15.91
C ALA A 83 -6.33 -20.35 -15.27
N ALA A 84 -6.03 -19.18 -14.73
CA ALA A 84 -4.81 -18.93 -13.98
C ALA A 84 -4.73 -19.80 -12.70
N PHE A 85 -5.88 -20.09 -12.06
CA PHE A 85 -5.96 -20.90 -10.84
C PHE A 85 -5.84 -22.41 -11.10
N ALA A 86 -6.16 -22.89 -12.29
CA ALA A 86 -6.33 -24.34 -12.57
C ALA A 86 -5.14 -25.21 -12.14
N GLY A 87 -3.92 -24.72 -12.27
CA GLY A 87 -2.70 -25.43 -11.86
C GLY A 87 -2.56 -25.63 -10.34
N LEU A 88 -3.20 -24.79 -9.53
CA LEU A 88 -3.15 -24.81 -8.06
C LEU A 88 -4.46 -25.29 -7.40
N ALA A 89 -5.49 -25.55 -8.16
CA ALA A 89 -6.81 -25.88 -7.61
C ALA A 89 -6.82 -27.12 -6.69
N HIS A 90 -5.87 -28.03 -6.88
CA HIS A 90 -5.71 -29.24 -6.08
C HIS A 90 -4.79 -29.05 -4.85
N CYS A 91 -4.07 -27.94 -4.79
CA CYS A 91 -3.14 -27.67 -3.71
C CYS A 91 -3.84 -27.25 -2.42
N THR A 92 -3.20 -27.52 -1.28
CA THR A 92 -3.57 -26.93 0.01
C THR A 92 -2.83 -25.59 0.22
N VAL A 93 -3.23 -24.84 1.25
CA VAL A 93 -2.53 -23.60 1.65
C VAL A 93 -1.05 -23.89 1.99
N GLY A 94 -0.77 -25.00 2.65
CA GLY A 94 0.60 -25.42 2.96
C GLY A 94 1.41 -25.73 1.70
N GLN A 95 0.83 -26.43 0.73
CA GLN A 95 1.48 -26.73 -0.56
C GLN A 95 1.70 -25.46 -1.38
N LEU A 96 0.76 -24.50 -1.36
CA LEU A 96 0.97 -23.18 -1.97
C LEU A 96 2.17 -22.47 -1.35
N ARG A 97 2.28 -22.47 0.00
CA ARG A 97 3.45 -21.88 0.68
C ARG A 97 4.75 -22.53 0.21
N ASP A 98 4.82 -23.85 0.16
CA ASP A 98 6.04 -24.56 -0.23
C ASP A 98 6.41 -24.28 -1.70
N TRP A 99 5.42 -24.21 -2.58
CA TRP A 99 5.63 -23.81 -3.98
C TRP A 99 6.14 -22.37 -4.09
N LEU A 100 5.53 -21.41 -3.39
CA LEU A 100 5.95 -20.00 -3.39
C LEU A 100 7.40 -19.83 -2.93
N LEU A 101 7.88 -20.67 -2.01
CA LEU A 101 9.25 -20.65 -1.51
C LEU A 101 10.26 -21.33 -2.45
N SER A 102 9.80 -22.19 -3.36
CA SER A 102 10.65 -22.89 -4.29
C SER A 102 11.14 -22.01 -5.45
N ASP A 103 12.17 -22.44 -6.16
CA ASP A 103 12.69 -21.76 -7.35
C ASP A 103 11.71 -21.84 -8.56
N ALA A 104 10.75 -22.78 -8.52
CA ALA A 104 9.71 -22.91 -9.55
C ALA A 104 8.73 -21.72 -9.56
N ALA A 105 8.57 -21.01 -8.45
CA ALA A 105 7.81 -19.78 -8.36
C ALA A 105 8.67 -18.58 -8.75
N ASP A 106 8.86 -18.39 -10.05
CA ASP A 106 9.57 -17.24 -10.61
C ASP A 106 8.66 -16.02 -10.84
N ALA A 107 9.25 -14.89 -11.23
CA ALA A 107 8.51 -13.65 -11.44
C ALA A 107 7.42 -13.76 -12.54
N ALA A 108 7.64 -14.55 -13.58
CA ALA A 108 6.69 -14.75 -14.67
C ALA A 108 5.50 -15.61 -14.23
N GLY A 109 5.77 -16.71 -13.52
CA GLY A 109 4.75 -17.59 -12.94
C GLY A 109 3.90 -16.87 -11.90
N LEU A 110 4.52 -16.10 -11.00
CA LEU A 110 3.80 -15.31 -9.99
C LEU A 110 2.90 -14.24 -10.63
N ARG A 111 3.37 -13.58 -11.69
CA ARG A 111 2.55 -12.61 -12.43
C ARG A 111 1.36 -13.27 -13.12
N ALA A 112 1.56 -14.42 -13.75
CA ALA A 112 0.49 -15.17 -14.40
C ALA A 112 -0.56 -15.67 -13.41
N LEU A 113 -0.14 -16.00 -12.17
CA LEU A 113 -1.01 -16.50 -11.11
C LEU A 113 -1.80 -15.41 -10.39
N ALA A 114 -1.37 -14.15 -10.42
CA ALA A 114 -1.89 -13.09 -9.56
C ALA A 114 -3.43 -12.96 -9.59
N HIS A 115 -4.07 -13.11 -10.74
CA HIS A 115 -5.53 -13.07 -10.88
C HIS A 115 -6.23 -14.41 -10.56
N GLY A 116 -5.48 -15.51 -10.48
CA GLY A 116 -5.97 -16.82 -10.05
C GLY A 116 -6.03 -17.00 -8.53
N LEU A 117 -5.39 -16.12 -7.77
CA LEU A 117 -5.46 -16.13 -6.31
C LEU A 117 -6.52 -15.14 -5.81
N THR A 118 -7.36 -15.60 -4.88
CA THR A 118 -8.21 -14.66 -4.13
C THR A 118 -7.42 -14.02 -2.99
N PRO A 119 -7.82 -12.82 -2.52
CA PRO A 119 -7.20 -12.19 -1.36
C PRO A 119 -7.18 -13.08 -0.11
N GLU A 120 -8.22 -13.86 0.09
CA GLU A 120 -8.35 -14.77 1.22
C GLU A 120 -7.34 -15.94 1.15
N MET A 121 -7.06 -16.47 -0.06
CA MET A 121 -5.99 -17.47 -0.26
C MET A 121 -4.61 -16.89 0.09
N VAL A 122 -4.37 -15.63 -0.33
CA VAL A 122 -3.13 -14.92 -0.05
C VAL A 122 -3.00 -14.58 1.44
N ALA A 123 -4.08 -14.14 2.08
CA ALA A 123 -4.14 -13.96 3.52
C ALA A 123 -3.86 -15.26 4.27
N ALA A 124 -4.44 -16.37 3.83
CA ALA A 124 -4.23 -17.68 4.44
C ALA A 124 -2.77 -18.11 4.39
N VAL A 125 -2.12 -18.04 3.24
CA VAL A 125 -0.72 -18.47 3.10
C VAL A 125 0.22 -17.56 3.89
N SER A 126 -0.03 -16.24 3.97
CA SER A 126 0.79 -15.32 4.76
C SER A 126 0.83 -15.67 6.26
N LYS A 127 -0.28 -16.18 6.81
CA LYS A 127 -0.39 -16.60 8.21
C LYS A 127 0.49 -17.81 8.54
N LEU A 128 0.88 -18.61 7.56
CA LEU A 128 1.80 -19.75 7.69
C LEU A 128 3.27 -19.36 7.52
N MET A 129 3.54 -18.13 7.06
CA MET A 129 4.89 -17.67 6.72
C MET A 129 5.53 -16.88 7.84
N ARG A 130 6.85 -17.04 8.00
CA ARG A 130 7.68 -16.15 8.80
C ARG A 130 8.06 -14.90 8.02
N ASN A 131 8.54 -13.85 8.69
CA ASN A 131 8.96 -12.60 8.05
C ASN A 131 9.96 -12.83 6.91
N GLN A 132 10.95 -13.71 7.10
CA GLN A 132 11.93 -14.06 6.05
C GLN A 132 11.28 -14.67 4.81
N GLU A 133 10.25 -15.46 4.98
CA GLU A 133 9.51 -16.12 3.88
C GLU A 133 8.64 -15.12 3.12
N LEU A 134 7.96 -14.22 3.84
CA LEU A 134 7.22 -13.10 3.23
C LEU A 134 8.15 -12.25 2.36
N ILE A 135 9.33 -11.87 2.88
CA ILE A 135 10.35 -11.09 2.17
C ILE A 135 10.84 -11.84 0.93
N ALA A 136 11.20 -13.12 1.08
CA ALA A 136 11.75 -13.92 -0.02
C ALA A 136 10.79 -14.06 -1.19
N VAL A 137 9.49 -14.25 -0.92
CA VAL A 137 8.46 -14.35 -1.96
C VAL A 137 8.13 -12.98 -2.55
N ALA A 138 7.89 -11.96 -1.72
CA ALA A 138 7.57 -10.61 -2.20
C ALA A 138 8.65 -10.06 -3.16
N ARG A 139 9.93 -10.32 -2.87
CA ARG A 139 11.06 -9.93 -3.71
C ARG A 139 11.02 -10.54 -5.12
N LYS A 140 10.37 -11.69 -5.31
CA LYS A 140 10.19 -12.31 -6.62
C LYS A 140 9.11 -11.60 -7.45
N CYS A 141 8.14 -10.96 -6.80
CA CYS A 141 7.02 -10.29 -7.46
C CYS A 141 7.46 -8.95 -8.02
N GLU A 142 7.48 -8.81 -9.33
CA GLU A 142 7.75 -7.54 -10.00
C GLU A 142 6.43 -6.96 -10.53
N VAL A 143 6.07 -5.78 -10.03
CA VAL A 143 4.87 -5.05 -10.45
C VAL A 143 5.28 -3.68 -10.95
N VAL A 144 5.09 -3.45 -12.24
CA VAL A 144 5.49 -2.22 -12.93
C VAL A 144 4.25 -1.44 -13.33
N THR A 145 4.20 -0.17 -12.95
CA THR A 145 3.12 0.77 -13.29
C THR A 145 3.68 2.03 -13.94
N ARG A 146 2.82 2.76 -14.69
CA ARG A 146 3.26 3.91 -15.48
C ARG A 146 2.20 4.99 -15.53
N PHE A 147 2.64 6.24 -15.34
CA PHE A 147 1.84 7.41 -15.64
C PHE A 147 2.71 8.49 -16.31
N ARG A 148 3.50 9.29 -15.57
CA ARG A 148 4.52 10.20 -16.14
C ARG A 148 5.93 9.63 -16.09
N ASN A 149 6.11 8.59 -15.29
CA ASN A 149 7.34 7.82 -15.17
C ASN A 149 6.99 6.34 -14.97
N THR A 150 8.03 5.52 -14.86
CA THR A 150 7.93 4.06 -14.71
C THR A 150 8.34 3.66 -13.30
N LEU A 151 7.43 3.05 -12.53
CA LEU A 151 7.62 2.63 -11.15
C LEU A 151 7.70 1.11 -11.03
N GLY A 152 8.34 0.61 -9.98
CA GLY A 152 8.36 -0.80 -9.61
C GLY A 152 9.32 -1.68 -10.41
N LEU A 153 10.21 -1.11 -11.20
CA LEU A 153 11.28 -1.86 -11.86
C LEU A 153 12.28 -2.43 -10.84
N ARG A 154 12.84 -3.58 -11.14
CA ARG A 154 13.85 -4.23 -10.29
C ARG A 154 15.05 -3.29 -10.06
N GLY A 155 15.53 -3.21 -8.81
CA GLY A 155 16.62 -2.34 -8.43
C GLY A 155 16.23 -0.86 -8.29
N ARG A 156 14.94 -0.56 -8.28
CA ARG A 156 14.40 0.79 -8.10
C ARG A 156 13.59 0.87 -6.81
N LEU A 157 13.65 2.04 -6.16
CA LEU A 157 12.81 2.42 -5.03
C LEU A 157 12.36 3.86 -5.25
N ALA A 158 11.07 4.06 -5.40
CA ALA A 158 10.49 5.39 -5.52
C ALA A 158 10.11 5.97 -4.15
N THR A 159 9.79 7.26 -4.11
CA THR A 159 9.33 7.96 -2.91
C THR A 159 8.10 8.80 -3.22
N ARG A 160 7.09 8.74 -2.36
CA ARG A 160 6.06 9.77 -2.30
C ARG A 160 6.62 10.97 -1.53
N LEU A 161 6.77 12.10 -2.19
CA LEU A 161 7.09 13.35 -1.52
C LEU A 161 5.80 13.92 -0.91
N GLN A 162 5.80 14.09 0.41
CA GLN A 162 4.63 14.55 1.19
C GLN A 162 4.92 15.91 1.82
N PRO A 163 4.74 17.01 1.09
CA PRO A 163 5.03 18.35 1.57
C PRO A 163 3.82 18.96 2.31
N ASN A 164 3.28 18.24 3.30
CA ASN A 164 2.11 18.68 4.05
C ASN A 164 2.37 19.97 4.84
N HIS A 165 1.32 20.79 4.98
CA HIS A 165 1.35 21.99 5.81
C HIS A 165 0.06 22.14 6.61
N PRO A 166 0.11 22.47 7.93
CA PRO A 166 -1.07 22.48 8.81
C PRO A 166 -2.20 23.42 8.39
N THR A 167 -1.89 24.40 7.57
CA THR A 167 -2.87 25.40 7.07
C THR A 167 -2.92 25.51 5.55
N ASP A 168 -2.37 24.51 4.83
CA ASP A 168 -2.27 24.51 3.36
C ASP A 168 -1.54 25.76 2.80
N ASP A 169 -0.61 26.38 3.56
CA ASP A 169 0.13 27.55 3.09
C ASP A 169 1.00 27.17 1.86
N PRO A 170 0.75 27.77 0.69
CA PRO A 170 1.47 27.45 -0.54
C PRO A 170 2.99 27.63 -0.42
N ARG A 171 3.46 28.58 0.40
CA ARG A 171 4.89 28.84 0.59
C ARG A 171 5.55 27.72 1.39
N GLY A 172 4.89 27.27 2.46
CA GLY A 172 5.37 26.15 3.27
C GLY A 172 5.41 24.85 2.47
N ILE A 173 4.34 24.56 1.71
CA ILE A 173 4.27 23.39 0.81
C ILE A 173 5.37 23.45 -0.23
N ALA A 174 5.62 24.60 -0.86
CA ALA A 174 6.65 24.75 -1.86
C ALA A 174 8.06 24.63 -1.30
N ALA A 175 8.30 25.14 -0.10
CA ALA A 175 9.60 24.99 0.57
C ALA A 175 9.91 23.52 0.83
N SER A 176 8.96 22.78 1.41
CA SER A 176 9.05 21.35 1.65
C SER A 176 9.23 20.54 0.34
N LEU A 177 8.50 20.94 -0.71
CA LEU A 177 8.59 20.31 -2.03
C LEU A 177 9.99 20.46 -2.61
N VAL A 178 10.54 21.67 -2.64
CA VAL A 178 11.90 21.94 -3.15
C VAL A 178 12.94 21.19 -2.32
N ASP A 179 12.77 21.15 -1.01
CA ASP A 179 13.67 20.41 -0.13
C ASP A 179 13.66 18.92 -0.45
N GLY A 180 12.48 18.29 -0.54
CA GLY A 180 12.34 16.87 -0.91
C GLY A 180 12.93 16.55 -2.29
N LEU A 181 12.70 17.38 -3.29
CA LEU A 181 13.28 17.23 -4.62
C LEU A 181 14.83 17.27 -4.59
N ARG A 182 15.41 18.10 -3.73
CA ARG A 182 16.88 18.19 -3.53
C ARG A 182 17.47 16.93 -2.90
N TYR A 183 16.67 16.17 -2.18
CA TYR A 183 17.04 14.85 -1.65
C TYR A 183 16.64 13.68 -2.58
N GLY A 184 16.14 13.99 -3.79
CA GLY A 184 15.76 12.98 -4.78
C GLY A 184 14.47 12.24 -4.41
N SER A 185 13.58 12.89 -3.68
CA SER A 185 12.24 12.38 -3.36
C SER A 185 11.18 12.95 -4.32
N GLY A 186 10.14 12.18 -4.63
CA GLY A 186 8.99 12.63 -5.42
C GLY A 186 8.74 11.84 -6.70
N ASP A 187 9.49 10.79 -6.96
CA ASP A 187 9.33 9.97 -8.17
C ASP A 187 8.09 9.06 -8.13
N ALA A 188 7.61 8.63 -6.96
CA ALA A 188 6.33 7.92 -6.90
C ALA A 188 5.16 8.90 -7.13
N VAL A 189 5.14 9.99 -6.41
CA VAL A 189 4.16 11.07 -6.51
C VAL A 189 4.58 12.26 -5.64
N ILE A 190 4.20 13.47 -6.03
CA ILE A 190 4.14 14.61 -5.12
C ILE A 190 2.71 14.66 -4.58
N GLY A 191 2.52 14.22 -3.34
CA GLY A 191 1.21 14.00 -2.74
C GLY A 191 0.99 14.83 -1.49
N VAL A 192 -0.02 15.70 -1.50
CA VAL A 192 -0.39 16.55 -0.36
C VAL A 192 -1.65 16.03 0.30
N ASN A 193 -1.60 15.80 1.62
CA ASN A 193 -2.79 15.65 2.44
C ASN A 193 -3.30 17.05 2.79
N PRO A 194 -4.46 17.49 2.28
CA PRO A 194 -4.96 18.83 2.54
C PRO A 194 -5.47 18.96 3.99
N ALA A 195 -5.32 20.12 4.58
CA ALA A 195 -5.83 20.41 5.92
C ALA A 195 -7.37 20.37 5.98
N THR A 196 -8.04 20.54 4.84
CA THR A 196 -9.50 20.47 4.73
C THR A 196 -9.93 19.87 3.39
N ASP A 197 -11.05 19.13 3.35
CA ASP A 197 -11.67 18.66 2.11
C ASP A 197 -12.55 19.75 1.43
N ASN A 198 -12.03 20.97 1.37
CA ASN A 198 -12.69 22.10 0.72
C ASN A 198 -12.32 22.13 -0.79
N PRO A 199 -13.27 21.99 -1.73
CA PRO A 199 -12.96 21.91 -3.15
C PRO A 199 -12.18 23.12 -3.69
N ARG A 200 -12.40 24.33 -3.14
CA ARG A 200 -11.66 25.52 -3.56
C ARG A 200 -10.19 25.46 -3.12
N ALA A 201 -9.93 25.07 -1.87
CA ALA A 201 -8.57 24.92 -1.36
C ALA A 201 -7.84 23.82 -2.13
N ILE A 202 -8.47 22.66 -2.31
CA ILE A 202 -7.91 21.53 -3.06
C ILE A 202 -7.60 21.92 -4.51
N GLY A 203 -8.51 22.63 -5.19
CA GLY A 203 -8.28 23.14 -6.54
C GLY A 203 -7.05 24.06 -6.62
N HIS A 204 -6.84 24.93 -5.63
CA HIS A 204 -5.63 25.77 -5.55
C HIS A 204 -4.36 24.92 -5.39
N LEU A 205 -4.38 23.89 -4.54
CA LEU A 205 -3.24 23.00 -4.35
C LEU A 205 -2.92 22.21 -5.63
N LEU A 206 -3.93 21.68 -6.33
CA LEU A 206 -3.72 20.98 -7.59
C LEU A 206 -3.09 21.89 -8.66
N HIS A 207 -3.56 23.12 -8.79
CA HIS A 207 -2.95 24.09 -9.70
C HIS A 207 -1.51 24.46 -9.30
N LEU A 208 -1.24 24.62 -8.00
CA LEU A 208 0.10 24.87 -7.49
C LEU A 208 1.07 23.73 -7.85
N LEU A 209 0.68 22.48 -7.55
CA LEU A 209 1.51 21.32 -7.83
C LEU A 209 1.75 21.13 -9.33
N ASP A 210 0.73 21.33 -10.15
CA ASP A 210 0.85 21.23 -11.60
C ASP A 210 1.78 22.31 -12.17
N ALA A 211 1.63 23.57 -11.72
CA ALA A 211 2.50 24.67 -12.12
C ALA A 211 3.99 24.44 -11.75
N VAL A 212 4.24 23.92 -10.56
CA VAL A 212 5.61 23.58 -10.12
C VAL A 212 6.18 22.44 -10.97
N ARG A 213 5.38 21.36 -11.20
CA ARG A 213 5.78 20.24 -12.05
C ARG A 213 6.13 20.70 -13.47
N GLU A 214 5.30 21.54 -14.06
CA GLU A 214 5.53 22.08 -15.41
C GLU A 214 6.75 23.01 -15.48
N GLN A 215 6.88 23.93 -14.55
CA GLN A 215 7.98 24.90 -14.53
C GLN A 215 9.35 24.23 -14.47
N TYR A 216 9.48 23.16 -13.69
CA TYR A 216 10.75 22.43 -13.55
C TYR A 216 10.83 21.19 -14.45
N ALA A 217 9.82 20.98 -15.31
CA ALA A 217 9.72 19.79 -16.18
C ALA A 217 9.94 18.47 -15.42
N ILE A 218 9.35 18.35 -14.22
CA ILE A 218 9.56 17.19 -13.37
C ILE A 218 8.80 15.98 -13.94
N PRO A 219 9.47 14.86 -14.26
CA PRO A 219 8.80 13.67 -14.78
C PRO A 219 8.15 12.87 -13.64
N THR A 220 7.13 13.45 -13.01
CA THR A 220 6.37 12.86 -11.92
C THR A 220 4.90 13.28 -12.00
N GLN A 221 4.07 12.62 -11.24
CA GLN A 221 2.65 12.90 -11.07
C GLN A 221 2.38 13.64 -9.77
N THR A 222 1.25 14.34 -9.75
CA THR A 222 0.78 15.08 -8.56
C THR A 222 -0.55 14.53 -8.06
N CYS A 223 -0.79 14.66 -6.76
CA CYS A 223 -2.03 14.26 -6.13
C CYS A 223 -2.33 15.15 -4.91
N VAL A 224 -3.58 15.55 -4.74
CA VAL A 224 -4.10 16.05 -3.46
C VAL A 224 -5.03 14.97 -2.91
N LEU A 225 -4.73 14.48 -1.71
CA LEU A 225 -5.39 13.33 -1.11
C LEU A 225 -6.73 13.74 -0.48
N CYS A 226 -7.70 14.03 -1.32
CA CYS A 226 -9.07 14.40 -0.94
C CYS A 226 -10.04 13.27 -1.30
N HIS A 227 -11.27 13.36 -0.78
CA HIS A 227 -12.31 12.40 -1.09
C HIS A 227 -12.63 12.37 -2.60
N VAL A 228 -12.89 11.19 -3.13
CA VAL A 228 -13.14 10.94 -4.56
C VAL A 228 -14.24 11.82 -5.16
N THR A 229 -15.28 12.13 -4.39
CA THR A 229 -16.36 13.03 -4.83
C THR A 229 -15.89 14.47 -5.06
N THR A 230 -14.94 14.94 -4.23
CA THR A 230 -14.30 16.25 -4.42
C THR A 230 -13.44 16.24 -5.67
N THR A 231 -12.69 15.18 -5.91
CA THR A 231 -11.89 15.00 -7.13
C THR A 231 -12.79 15.03 -8.39
N LEU A 232 -13.88 14.27 -8.41
CA LEU A 232 -14.85 14.26 -9.52
C LEU A 232 -15.40 15.66 -9.82
N ARG A 233 -15.78 16.40 -8.77
CA ARG A 233 -16.26 17.78 -8.90
C ARG A 233 -15.20 18.69 -9.54
N LEU A 234 -13.94 18.56 -9.12
CA LEU A 234 -12.84 19.38 -9.63
C LEU A 234 -12.49 19.02 -11.07
N ILE A 235 -12.53 17.75 -11.45
CA ILE A 235 -12.40 17.31 -12.85
C ILE A 235 -13.46 17.97 -13.72
N GLY A 236 -14.73 17.97 -13.27
CA GLY A 236 -15.83 18.63 -13.97
C GLY A 236 -15.67 20.16 -14.10
N GLN A 237 -14.80 20.78 -13.31
CA GLN A 237 -14.45 22.20 -13.37
C GLN A 237 -13.18 22.48 -14.21
N GLY A 238 -12.56 21.45 -14.79
CA GLY A 238 -11.34 21.57 -15.60
C GLY A 238 -10.05 21.76 -14.77
N VAL A 239 -10.07 21.40 -13.47
CA VAL A 239 -8.87 21.44 -12.62
C VAL A 239 -7.91 20.32 -13.05
N PRO A 240 -6.58 20.56 -13.10
CA PRO A 240 -5.61 19.56 -13.51
C PRO A 240 -5.46 18.46 -12.43
N VAL A 241 -5.99 17.27 -12.69
CA VAL A 241 -5.87 16.08 -11.84
C VAL A 241 -5.00 15.05 -12.55
N ASP A 242 -3.89 14.64 -11.95
CA ASP A 242 -3.07 13.55 -12.46
C ASP A 242 -3.56 12.21 -11.90
N LEU A 243 -3.69 12.10 -10.58
CA LEU A 243 -4.15 10.89 -9.90
C LEU A 243 -5.40 11.17 -9.07
N THR A 244 -6.34 10.23 -9.10
CA THR A 244 -7.43 10.19 -8.12
C THR A 244 -7.05 9.32 -6.94
N PHE A 245 -7.14 9.92 -5.77
CA PHE A 245 -6.88 9.25 -4.48
C PHE A 245 -8.18 8.75 -3.86
N GLN A 246 -8.11 7.60 -3.15
CA GLN A 246 -9.13 7.19 -2.19
C GLN A 246 -8.60 6.15 -1.21
N SER A 247 -8.98 6.28 0.08
CA SER A 247 -8.84 5.19 1.06
C SER A 247 -9.91 4.14 0.83
N ILE A 248 -9.52 2.87 0.87
CA ILE A 248 -10.40 1.72 0.61
C ILE A 248 -10.26 0.67 1.71
N ALA A 249 -11.27 -0.18 1.85
CA ALA A 249 -11.30 -1.27 2.82
C ALA A 249 -11.82 -2.58 2.22
N GLY A 250 -11.66 -3.67 2.96
CA GLY A 250 -11.96 -5.04 2.51
C GLY A 250 -13.41 -5.49 2.67
N THR A 251 -14.34 -4.59 3.01
CA THR A 251 -15.77 -4.88 3.09
C THR A 251 -16.61 -3.74 2.55
N GLN A 252 -17.78 -4.06 1.99
CA GLN A 252 -18.74 -3.05 1.53
C GLN A 252 -19.13 -2.09 2.66
N ALA A 253 -19.37 -2.62 3.86
CA ALA A 253 -19.78 -1.82 5.01
C ALA A 253 -18.71 -0.79 5.42
N ALA A 254 -17.42 -1.17 5.40
CA ALA A 254 -16.33 -0.25 5.69
C ALA A 254 -16.17 0.80 4.58
N ASN A 255 -16.25 0.41 3.31
CA ASN A 255 -16.22 1.35 2.18
C ASN A 255 -17.39 2.35 2.24
N ALA A 256 -18.58 1.89 2.57
CA ALA A 256 -19.75 2.74 2.75
C ALA A 256 -19.57 3.76 3.90
N SER A 257 -18.87 3.37 4.99
CA SER A 257 -18.53 4.30 6.08
C SER A 257 -17.57 5.42 5.66
N PHE A 258 -16.75 5.17 4.63
CA PHE A 258 -15.89 6.17 3.97
C PHE A 258 -16.64 6.97 2.89
N GLY A 259 -17.92 6.69 2.66
CA GLY A 259 -18.73 7.35 1.63
C GLY A 259 -18.45 6.86 0.21
N ILE A 260 -17.91 5.67 0.03
CA ILE A 260 -17.55 5.13 -1.30
C ILE A 260 -18.24 3.81 -1.62
N SER A 261 -18.35 3.52 -2.91
CA SER A 261 -18.79 2.25 -3.49
C SER A 261 -17.93 1.92 -4.71
N LEU A 262 -17.98 0.68 -5.19
CA LEU A 262 -17.29 0.28 -6.42
C LEU A 262 -17.76 1.09 -7.64
N ALA A 263 -19.04 1.44 -7.70
CA ALA A 263 -19.60 2.26 -8.77
C ALA A 263 -19.01 3.68 -8.77
N LEU A 264 -18.90 4.32 -7.60
CA LEU A 264 -18.29 5.64 -7.46
C LEU A 264 -16.80 5.63 -7.83
N LEU A 265 -16.06 4.58 -7.42
CA LEU A 265 -14.67 4.41 -7.81
C LEU A 265 -14.51 4.20 -9.32
N GLN A 266 -15.44 3.49 -9.96
CA GLN A 266 -15.45 3.30 -11.41
C GLN A 266 -15.65 4.63 -12.14
N GLU A 267 -16.61 5.45 -11.71
CA GLU A 267 -16.86 6.79 -12.24
C GLU A 267 -15.59 7.67 -12.14
N ALA A 268 -14.95 7.67 -10.99
CA ALA A 268 -13.74 8.46 -10.75
C ALA A 268 -12.55 7.99 -11.60
N TRP A 269 -12.38 6.68 -11.72
CA TRP A 269 -11.35 6.09 -12.58
C TRP A 269 -11.54 6.48 -14.05
N GLU A 270 -12.76 6.35 -14.59
CA GLU A 270 -13.10 6.73 -15.95
C GLU A 270 -12.92 8.25 -16.18
N ALA A 271 -13.38 9.08 -15.25
CA ALA A 271 -13.25 10.53 -15.32
C ALA A 271 -11.75 10.94 -15.36
N THR A 272 -10.92 10.33 -14.51
CA THR A 272 -9.48 10.65 -14.47
C THR A 272 -8.75 10.15 -15.73
N LEU A 273 -9.07 8.95 -16.21
CA LEU A 273 -8.55 8.44 -17.48
C LEU A 273 -8.86 9.35 -18.66
N SER A 274 -10.06 9.92 -18.70
CA SER A 274 -10.51 10.80 -19.80
C SER A 274 -9.67 12.08 -19.93
N LEU A 275 -8.97 12.49 -18.86
CA LEU A 275 -8.08 13.66 -18.88
C LEU A 275 -6.80 13.41 -19.69
N ASN A 276 -6.43 12.14 -19.91
CA ASN A 276 -5.30 11.73 -20.75
C ASN A 276 -3.98 12.47 -20.44
N ARG A 277 -3.65 12.65 -19.15
CA ARG A 277 -2.50 13.45 -18.68
C ARG A 277 -1.21 12.64 -18.55
N GLY A 278 -1.27 11.32 -18.63
CA GLY A 278 -0.11 10.43 -18.58
C GLY A 278 0.79 10.55 -19.81
N THR A 279 2.11 10.46 -19.62
CA THR A 279 3.11 10.53 -20.72
C THR A 279 3.83 9.20 -20.95
N ALA A 280 3.86 8.32 -19.94
CA ALA A 280 4.48 6.98 -20.00
C ALA A 280 3.43 5.86 -19.89
N GLY A 281 2.25 6.15 -19.36
CA GLY A 281 1.15 5.21 -19.18
C GLY A 281 -0.12 5.90 -18.70
N GLN A 282 -1.10 5.10 -18.25
CA GLN A 282 -2.43 5.57 -17.87
C GLN A 282 -2.92 4.95 -16.55
N ASP A 283 -2.02 4.59 -15.64
CA ASP A 283 -2.40 4.13 -14.31
C ASP A 283 -2.68 5.36 -13.44
N VAL A 284 -3.97 5.66 -13.18
CA VAL A 284 -4.43 6.97 -12.66
C VAL A 284 -4.94 6.92 -11.22
N MET A 285 -5.01 5.73 -10.60
CA MET A 285 -5.54 5.61 -9.23
C MET A 285 -4.40 5.51 -8.21
N TYR A 286 -4.63 6.13 -7.07
CA TYR A 286 -3.81 5.99 -5.88
C TYR A 286 -4.70 5.57 -4.71
N PHE A 287 -4.49 4.36 -4.19
CA PHE A 287 -5.25 3.85 -3.05
C PHE A 287 -4.41 3.80 -1.80
N GLU A 288 -5.04 4.11 -0.67
CA GLU A 288 -4.51 3.84 0.66
C GLU A 288 -5.39 2.83 1.39
N THR A 289 -4.73 1.98 2.17
CA THR A 289 -5.32 0.94 3.00
C THR A 289 -4.63 0.96 4.37
N GLY A 290 -5.09 0.14 5.30
CA GLY A 290 -4.42 -0.04 6.57
C GLY A 290 -5.13 -1.09 7.43
N GLN A 291 -4.35 -1.95 8.07
CA GLN A 291 -4.88 -2.92 9.01
C GLN A 291 -5.61 -2.20 10.15
N GLY A 292 -6.80 -2.67 10.48
CA GLY A 292 -7.66 -2.03 11.48
C GLY A 292 -8.78 -1.16 10.90
N SER A 293 -8.72 -0.72 9.64
CA SER A 293 -9.74 0.16 9.05
C SER A 293 -11.17 -0.41 9.15
N ALA A 294 -11.36 -1.68 8.79
CA ALA A 294 -12.66 -2.33 8.88
C ALA A 294 -13.11 -2.55 10.34
N LEU A 295 -12.17 -2.77 11.26
CA LEU A 295 -12.45 -2.91 12.69
C LEU A 295 -12.87 -1.57 13.29
N SER A 296 -12.16 -0.48 12.99
CA SER A 296 -12.48 0.87 13.48
C SER A 296 -13.87 1.32 13.06
N ALA A 297 -14.30 0.91 11.87
CA ALA A 297 -15.65 1.17 11.34
C ALA A 297 -16.71 0.20 11.88
N ASN A 298 -16.35 -0.76 12.76
CA ASN A 298 -17.21 -1.87 13.20
C ASN A 298 -17.85 -2.63 12.01
N ALA A 299 -17.10 -2.83 10.95
CA ALA A 299 -17.57 -3.33 9.65
C ALA A 299 -16.77 -4.55 9.17
N HIS A 300 -16.12 -5.27 10.07
CA HIS A 300 -15.22 -6.39 9.76
C HIS A 300 -15.93 -7.76 9.63
N HIS A 301 -17.20 -7.87 9.92
CA HIS A 301 -18.01 -9.11 9.83
C HIS A 301 -17.39 -10.34 10.56
N GLY A 302 -16.61 -10.11 11.62
CA GLY A 302 -15.89 -11.17 12.34
C GLY A 302 -14.61 -11.67 11.66
N LEU A 303 -14.16 -10.99 10.62
CA LEU A 303 -12.85 -11.22 10.02
C LEU A 303 -11.74 -10.61 10.90
N ASP A 304 -10.55 -11.20 10.82
CA ASP A 304 -9.33 -10.59 11.37
C ASP A 304 -8.85 -9.44 10.47
N GLN A 305 -8.09 -8.51 11.06
CA GLN A 305 -7.70 -7.29 10.36
C GLN A 305 -6.77 -7.54 9.18
N GLN A 306 -5.90 -8.55 9.22
CA GLN A 306 -5.04 -8.86 8.09
C GLN A 306 -5.83 -9.46 6.91
N THR A 307 -6.85 -10.28 7.16
CA THR A 307 -7.75 -10.78 6.11
C THR A 307 -8.59 -9.62 5.53
N CYS A 308 -9.06 -8.68 6.35
CA CYS A 308 -9.73 -7.47 5.87
C CYS A 308 -8.82 -6.65 4.96
N GLU A 309 -7.57 -6.47 5.34
CA GLU A 309 -6.59 -5.72 4.54
C GLU A 309 -6.33 -6.38 3.18
N ALA A 310 -6.10 -7.70 3.16
CA ALA A 310 -5.92 -8.42 1.91
C ALA A 310 -7.14 -8.29 0.98
N ARG A 311 -8.37 -8.27 1.53
CA ARG A 311 -9.60 -8.07 0.77
C ARG A 311 -9.72 -6.67 0.16
N ALA A 312 -9.19 -5.62 0.80
CA ALA A 312 -9.10 -4.29 0.22
C ALA A 312 -8.28 -4.27 -1.08
N TYR A 313 -7.30 -5.17 -1.20
CA TYR A 313 -6.50 -5.30 -2.43
C TYR A 313 -7.29 -5.83 -3.63
N ALA A 314 -8.41 -6.53 -3.44
CA ALA A 314 -9.32 -6.85 -4.54
C ALA A 314 -9.95 -5.57 -5.12
N VAL A 315 -10.35 -4.63 -4.26
CA VAL A 315 -10.87 -3.33 -4.69
C VAL A 315 -9.80 -2.57 -5.48
N ALA A 316 -8.58 -2.46 -4.93
CA ALA A 316 -7.47 -1.81 -5.63
C ALA A 316 -7.21 -2.42 -7.00
N ARG A 317 -7.10 -3.77 -7.08
CA ARG A 317 -6.77 -4.51 -8.29
C ARG A 317 -7.76 -4.25 -9.44
N ARG A 318 -9.04 -4.03 -9.12
CA ARG A 318 -10.10 -3.74 -10.09
C ARG A 318 -9.79 -2.52 -10.95
N PHE A 319 -9.11 -1.51 -10.39
CA PHE A 319 -8.88 -0.21 -11.02
C PHE A 319 -7.44 -0.01 -11.52
N ARG A 320 -6.59 -1.04 -11.51
CA ARG A 320 -5.21 -0.99 -12.01
C ARG A 320 -4.47 0.27 -11.53
N PRO A 321 -4.23 0.41 -10.22
CA PRO A 321 -3.69 1.65 -9.66
C PRO A 321 -2.23 1.87 -10.05
N LEU A 322 -1.82 3.14 -10.10
CA LEU A 322 -0.40 3.52 -10.14
C LEU A 322 0.29 3.18 -8.82
N LEU A 323 -0.41 3.40 -7.70
CA LEU A 323 0.11 3.26 -6.34
C LEU A 323 -0.93 2.62 -5.42
N VAL A 324 -0.48 1.69 -4.58
CA VAL A 324 -1.23 1.22 -3.41
C VAL A 324 -0.32 1.37 -2.19
N ASN A 325 -0.77 2.09 -1.18
CA ASN A 325 -0.03 2.35 0.05
C ASN A 325 -0.75 1.69 1.23
N SER A 326 -0.05 0.82 1.96
CA SER A 326 -0.52 0.37 3.27
C SER A 326 0.03 1.28 4.36
N VAL A 327 -0.86 1.90 5.14
CA VAL A 327 -0.53 2.79 6.25
C VAL A 327 -0.57 1.98 7.54
N VAL A 328 0.59 1.50 8.01
CA VAL A 328 0.61 0.41 8.99
C VAL A 328 0.34 0.83 10.43
N GLY A 329 0.80 1.97 10.88
CA GLY A 329 0.71 2.38 12.29
C GLY A 329 -0.19 3.58 12.57
N PHE A 330 -0.92 4.08 11.57
CA PHE A 330 -1.69 5.32 11.66
C PHE A 330 -3.12 5.15 12.20
N ILE A 331 -3.76 3.98 11.98
CA ILE A 331 -5.17 3.75 12.34
C ILE A 331 -5.40 3.89 13.85
N GLY A 332 -4.41 3.52 14.66
CA GLY A 332 -4.43 3.66 16.10
C GLY A 332 -3.69 2.53 16.82
N PRO A 333 -3.13 2.79 18.01
CA PRO A 333 -2.38 1.79 18.77
C PRO A 333 -3.26 0.63 19.26
N GLU A 334 -4.56 0.81 19.37
CA GLU A 334 -5.50 -0.26 19.72
C GLU A 334 -5.56 -1.38 18.69
N TYR A 335 -5.11 -1.14 17.44
CA TYR A 335 -5.10 -2.13 16.36
C TYR A 335 -3.74 -2.77 16.16
N LEU A 336 -2.64 -2.00 16.23
CA LEU A 336 -1.24 -2.43 16.16
C LEU A 336 -0.46 -1.70 17.25
N TYR A 337 -0.42 -2.29 18.45
CA TYR A 337 0.02 -1.60 19.66
C TYR A 337 1.53 -1.39 19.76
N ASP A 338 2.32 -2.29 19.23
CA ASP A 338 3.78 -2.29 19.37
C ASP A 338 4.53 -2.43 18.04
N GLY A 339 5.81 -2.06 18.05
CA GLY A 339 6.68 -2.12 16.87
C GLY A 339 6.73 -3.49 16.22
N LYS A 340 6.67 -4.58 16.99
CA LYS A 340 6.65 -5.94 16.46
C LYS A 340 5.41 -6.25 15.63
N GLN A 341 4.24 -5.78 16.09
CA GLN A 341 2.98 -5.92 15.34
C GLN A 341 3.02 -5.07 14.07
N ILE A 342 3.54 -3.83 14.15
CA ILE A 342 3.68 -2.92 13.00
C ILE A 342 4.63 -3.53 11.95
N ILE A 343 5.80 -4.03 12.35
CA ILE A 343 6.76 -4.70 11.45
C ILE A 343 6.10 -5.89 10.75
N ARG A 344 5.39 -6.72 11.52
CA ARG A 344 4.72 -7.89 10.94
C ARG A 344 3.61 -7.49 9.97
N ALA A 345 2.79 -6.51 10.31
CA ALA A 345 1.71 -6.01 9.47
C ALA A 345 2.25 -5.44 8.15
N GLY A 346 3.26 -4.58 8.19
CA GLY A 346 3.83 -4.00 6.97
C GLY A 346 4.42 -5.05 6.02
N LEU A 347 5.07 -6.08 6.54
CA LEU A 347 5.59 -7.17 5.71
C LEU A 347 4.47 -8.04 5.11
N GLU A 348 3.40 -8.31 5.84
CA GLU A 348 2.25 -9.08 5.34
C GLU A 348 1.47 -8.30 4.28
N ASP A 349 1.21 -7.03 4.52
CA ASP A 349 0.49 -6.16 3.58
C ASP A 349 1.25 -6.04 2.27
N HIS A 350 2.55 -5.77 2.37
CA HIS A 350 3.43 -5.73 1.22
C HIS A 350 3.44 -7.06 0.45
N PHE A 351 3.59 -8.19 1.14
CA PHE A 351 3.56 -9.53 0.54
C PHE A 351 2.22 -9.80 -0.15
N CYS A 352 1.11 -9.58 0.56
CA CYS A 352 -0.23 -9.86 0.03
C CYS A 352 -0.52 -9.04 -1.23
N GLY A 353 -0.24 -7.73 -1.18
CA GLY A 353 -0.45 -6.86 -2.33
C GLY A 353 0.44 -7.22 -3.52
N LYS A 354 1.73 -7.49 -3.29
CA LYS A 354 2.67 -7.90 -4.36
C LYS A 354 2.26 -9.21 -5.01
N LEU A 355 1.84 -10.21 -4.24
CA LEU A 355 1.39 -11.51 -4.76
C LEU A 355 0.08 -11.38 -5.54
N LEU A 356 -0.77 -10.42 -5.20
CA LEU A 356 -1.99 -10.06 -5.94
C LEU A 356 -1.73 -9.15 -7.15
N GLY A 357 -0.47 -8.84 -7.46
CA GLY A 357 -0.09 -8.03 -8.63
C GLY A 357 -0.22 -6.53 -8.44
N LEU A 358 -0.15 -6.01 -7.20
CA LEU A 358 -0.30 -4.60 -6.87
C LEU A 358 1.04 -3.88 -6.67
N PRO A 359 1.15 -2.60 -7.06
CA PRO A 359 2.34 -1.75 -6.89
C PRO A 359 2.45 -1.24 -5.45
N MET A 360 2.86 -2.12 -4.55
CA MET A 360 2.83 -1.84 -3.11
C MET A 360 3.90 -0.87 -2.65
N GLY A 361 3.45 0.21 -2.02
CA GLY A 361 4.20 1.01 -1.07
C GLY A 361 3.73 0.74 0.35
N VAL A 362 4.54 1.10 1.31
CA VAL A 362 4.19 1.04 2.73
C VAL A 362 4.57 2.36 3.39
N ASP A 363 3.60 2.98 4.05
CA ASP A 363 3.88 4.06 4.98
C ASP A 363 4.36 3.44 6.30
N VAL A 364 5.67 3.49 6.47
CA VAL A 364 6.37 2.96 7.64
C VAL A 364 6.19 3.97 8.77
N CYS A 365 5.09 3.86 9.48
CA CYS A 365 4.65 4.89 10.40
C CYS A 365 4.17 4.34 11.74
N TYR A 366 4.15 5.21 12.73
CA TYR A 366 3.55 4.98 14.03
C TYR A 366 3.04 6.30 14.63
N THR A 367 2.14 6.20 15.60
CA THR A 367 1.70 7.33 16.41
C THR A 367 2.39 7.29 17.77
N ASN A 368 2.54 8.44 18.42
CA ASN A 368 3.19 8.57 19.74
C ASN A 368 2.51 7.77 20.87
N HIS A 369 1.37 7.15 20.60
CA HIS A 369 0.63 6.33 21.58
C HIS A 369 0.95 4.83 21.49
N ALA A 370 1.63 4.39 20.42
CA ALA A 370 2.07 3.02 20.28
C ALA A 370 3.36 2.76 21.07
N GLU A 371 3.56 1.53 21.53
CA GLU A 371 4.87 1.07 22.03
C GLU A 371 5.79 0.74 20.85
N ALA A 372 6.15 1.77 20.12
CA ALA A 372 7.05 1.70 18.98
C ALA A 372 7.94 2.94 18.95
N ASP A 373 9.08 2.81 18.32
CA ASP A 373 10.03 3.90 18.15
C ASP A 373 10.65 3.91 16.74
N GLN A 374 11.60 4.83 16.54
CA GLN A 374 12.23 4.99 15.24
C GLN A 374 13.09 3.76 14.87
N ASP A 375 13.69 3.06 15.84
CA ASP A 375 14.50 1.84 15.56
C ASP A 375 13.62 0.69 15.03
N ASP A 376 12.37 0.58 15.48
CA ASP A 376 11.39 -0.36 14.92
C ASP A 376 11.06 0.00 13.47
N MET A 377 10.89 1.30 13.17
CA MET A 377 10.59 1.78 11.83
C MET A 377 11.78 1.62 10.89
N ASP A 378 13.00 1.89 11.33
CA ASP A 378 14.23 1.65 10.57
C ASP A 378 14.39 0.14 10.23
N THR A 379 14.01 -0.71 11.15
CA THR A 379 13.96 -2.16 10.92
C THR A 379 12.95 -2.52 9.83
N LEU A 380 11.70 -2.06 9.94
CA LEU A 380 10.66 -2.33 8.94
C LEU A 380 11.05 -1.76 7.57
N LEU A 381 11.53 -0.52 7.52
CA LEU A 381 11.99 0.15 6.31
C LEU A 381 13.07 -0.68 5.58
N THR A 382 14.08 -1.14 6.33
CA THR A 382 15.17 -1.94 5.77
C THR A 382 14.65 -3.28 5.22
N LEU A 383 13.78 -3.97 5.96
CA LEU A 383 13.16 -5.22 5.51
C LEU A 383 12.29 -5.05 4.27
N LEU A 384 11.53 -3.97 4.17
CA LEU A 384 10.74 -3.63 2.98
C LEU A 384 11.61 -3.34 1.76
N GLY A 385 12.73 -2.63 1.95
CA GLY A 385 13.71 -2.43 0.89
C GLY A 385 14.28 -3.74 0.36
N VAL A 386 14.63 -4.68 1.25
CA VAL A 386 15.07 -6.03 0.87
C VAL A 386 13.95 -6.80 0.17
N ALA A 387 12.70 -6.65 0.60
CA ALA A 387 11.53 -7.31 0.00
C ALA A 387 11.15 -6.75 -1.38
N GLY A 388 11.72 -5.61 -1.82
CA GLY A 388 11.45 -5.00 -3.11
C GLY A 388 10.16 -4.16 -3.12
N CYS A 389 9.96 -3.37 -2.07
CA CYS A 389 8.89 -2.38 -2.00
C CYS A 389 9.00 -1.38 -3.16
N ASN A 390 7.87 -1.01 -3.78
CA ASN A 390 7.86 -0.12 -4.93
C ASN A 390 8.17 1.33 -4.53
N PHE A 391 7.64 1.78 -3.40
CA PHE A 391 7.86 3.12 -2.88
C PHE A 391 7.63 3.22 -1.37
N ILE A 392 8.18 4.26 -0.78
CA ILE A 392 8.02 4.65 0.63
C ILE A 392 7.63 6.11 0.71
N MET A 393 7.28 6.57 1.92
CA MET A 393 7.04 8.00 2.17
C MET A 393 8.35 8.77 2.22
N GLY A 394 8.27 10.07 1.94
CA GLY A 394 9.31 11.05 2.16
C GLY A 394 8.69 12.31 2.75
N ILE A 395 8.88 12.52 4.05
CA ILE A 395 8.39 13.70 4.76
C ILE A 395 9.56 14.50 5.34
N PRO A 396 9.39 15.80 5.59
CA PRO A 396 10.44 16.59 6.24
C PRO A 396 10.71 16.09 7.66
N GLY A 397 11.94 15.64 7.93
CA GLY A 397 12.39 15.30 9.28
C GLY A 397 11.70 14.08 9.93
N ALA A 398 11.04 13.23 9.18
CA ALA A 398 10.29 12.05 9.65
C ALA A 398 9.06 12.37 10.54
N ASP A 399 8.69 13.62 10.71
CA ASP A 399 7.61 14.06 11.59
C ASP A 399 6.57 14.88 10.80
N ASP A 400 5.40 14.29 10.56
CA ASP A 400 4.31 14.99 9.88
C ASP A 400 3.46 15.75 10.89
N ILE A 401 3.74 17.04 10.99
CA ILE A 401 3.07 17.94 11.95
C ILE A 401 1.60 18.23 11.61
N MET A 402 1.15 17.96 10.38
CA MET A 402 -0.25 18.11 9.98
C MET A 402 -1.08 16.88 10.36
N LEU A 403 -0.56 15.68 10.11
CA LEU A 403 -1.22 14.41 10.44
C LEU A 403 -0.89 13.91 11.85
N ASN A 404 0.10 14.51 12.52
CA ASN A 404 0.54 14.17 13.87
C ASN A 404 0.96 12.70 14.03
N TYR A 405 1.85 12.25 13.17
CA TYR A 405 2.44 10.91 13.20
C TYR A 405 3.89 10.92 12.71
N GLN A 406 4.65 9.89 13.04
CA GLN A 406 5.99 9.66 12.52
C GLN A 406 5.95 8.72 11.32
N SER A 407 6.81 8.99 10.32
CA SER A 407 6.97 8.18 9.11
C SER A 407 8.44 8.22 8.65
N THR A 408 8.69 7.96 7.37
CA THR A 408 10.03 7.99 6.78
C THR A 408 10.37 9.36 6.18
N SER A 409 11.60 9.80 6.37
CA SER A 409 12.12 11.07 5.89
C SER A 409 12.75 10.97 4.49
N PHE A 410 13.14 12.10 3.93
CA PHE A 410 13.97 12.16 2.71
C PHE A 410 15.30 11.44 2.90
N HIS A 411 15.88 11.47 4.10
CA HIS A 411 17.14 10.83 4.43
C HIS A 411 17.04 9.31 4.48
N ASP A 412 15.91 8.79 4.91
CA ASP A 412 15.63 7.34 4.96
C ASP A 412 15.58 6.73 3.55
N ALA A 413 14.99 7.44 2.61
CA ALA A 413 15.01 7.06 1.20
C ALA A 413 16.45 7.02 0.62
N LEU A 414 17.27 8.02 0.95
CA LEU A 414 18.68 8.05 0.55
C LEU A 414 19.49 6.93 1.20
N TYR A 415 19.28 6.69 2.50
CA TYR A 415 19.89 5.58 3.23
C TYR A 415 19.59 4.25 2.52
N LEU A 416 18.31 3.96 2.28
CA LEU A 416 17.88 2.69 1.70
C LEU A 416 18.42 2.49 0.28
N ARG A 417 18.38 3.55 -0.55
CA ARG A 417 18.95 3.52 -1.90
C ARG A 417 20.46 3.25 -1.85
N ARG A 418 21.19 3.89 -0.93
CA ARG A 418 22.64 3.72 -0.78
C ARG A 418 23.02 2.32 -0.30
N VAL A 419 22.37 1.82 0.75
CA VAL A 419 22.72 0.54 1.39
C VAL A 419 22.37 -0.66 0.48
N LEU A 420 21.25 -0.58 -0.24
CA LEU A 420 20.78 -1.66 -1.10
C LEU A 420 21.13 -1.48 -2.58
N GLY A 421 21.84 -0.39 -2.95
CA GLY A 421 22.17 -0.10 -4.34
C GLY A 421 20.96 0.21 -5.21
N LEU A 422 19.88 0.73 -4.62
CA LEU A 422 18.65 1.06 -5.33
C LEU A 422 18.73 2.46 -5.97
N ARG A 423 17.98 2.65 -7.03
CA ARG A 423 17.93 3.90 -7.80
C ARG A 423 16.49 4.45 -7.83
N PRO A 424 16.30 5.77 -8.05
CA PRO A 424 14.98 6.34 -8.35
C PRO A 424 14.36 5.78 -9.63
N ALA A 425 13.10 6.12 -9.91
CA ALA A 425 12.48 5.86 -11.22
C ALA A 425 13.36 6.38 -12.37
N PRO A 426 13.51 5.67 -13.50
CA PRO A 426 14.52 6.00 -14.52
C PRO A 426 14.40 7.44 -15.06
N GLU A 427 13.18 7.86 -15.34
CA GLU A 427 12.90 9.19 -15.90
C GLU A 427 13.23 10.29 -14.88
N PHE A 428 12.89 10.05 -13.61
CA PHE A 428 13.16 10.98 -12.52
C PHE A 428 14.65 11.03 -12.18
N GLU A 429 15.34 9.90 -12.23
CA GLU A 429 16.79 9.84 -12.04
C GLU A 429 17.53 10.66 -13.12
N ALA A 430 17.14 10.52 -14.38
CA ALA A 430 17.72 11.31 -15.48
C ALA A 430 17.50 12.81 -15.25
N TRP A 431 16.30 13.19 -14.76
CA TRP A 431 16.00 14.57 -14.41
C TRP A 431 16.84 15.06 -13.22
N LEU A 432 17.02 14.26 -12.15
CA LEU A 432 17.88 14.61 -11.01
C LEU A 432 19.34 14.84 -11.43
N MET A 433 19.84 14.04 -12.36
CA MET A 433 21.19 14.21 -12.93
C MET A 433 21.28 15.50 -13.74
N GLN A 434 20.29 15.79 -14.57
CA GLN A 434 20.20 17.03 -15.34
C GLN A 434 20.13 18.27 -14.44
N GLN A 435 19.45 18.18 -13.30
CA GLN A 435 19.36 19.26 -12.31
C GLN A 435 20.62 19.39 -11.43
N GLY A 436 21.61 18.49 -11.57
CA GLY A 436 22.82 18.47 -10.74
C GLY A 436 22.55 18.09 -9.28
N VAL A 437 21.48 17.34 -9.03
CA VAL A 437 21.14 16.81 -7.69
C VAL A 437 21.82 15.47 -7.45
N PHE A 438 21.80 14.58 -8.45
CA PHE A 438 22.49 13.28 -8.39
C PHE A 438 23.61 13.20 -9.40
N GLY A 439 24.67 12.46 -9.04
CA GLY A 439 25.73 12.05 -9.96
C GLY A 439 25.40 10.74 -10.69
N GLU A 440 26.25 10.36 -11.64
CA GLU A 440 26.06 9.17 -12.50
C GLU A 440 25.90 7.85 -11.69
N SER A 441 26.59 7.73 -10.57
CA SER A 441 26.45 6.56 -9.69
C SER A 441 25.22 6.61 -8.76
N GLY A 442 24.36 7.64 -8.89
CA GLY A 442 23.17 7.83 -8.06
C GLY A 442 23.44 8.42 -6.68
N GLN A 443 24.66 8.92 -6.45
CA GLN A 443 25.00 9.63 -5.21
C GLN A 443 24.40 11.04 -5.20
N LEU A 444 23.93 11.49 -4.04
CA LEU A 444 23.58 12.89 -3.81
C LEU A 444 24.83 13.76 -3.94
N LEU A 445 24.74 14.80 -4.78
CA LEU A 445 25.83 15.78 -4.94
C LEU A 445 25.73 16.90 -3.89
N PRO A 446 26.86 17.48 -3.46
CA PRO A 446 26.84 18.66 -2.59
C PRO A 446 25.98 19.78 -3.20
N ALA A 447 25.20 20.45 -2.38
CA ALA A 447 24.38 21.58 -2.82
C ALA A 447 25.28 22.66 -3.42
N SER A 448 25.35 22.76 -4.76
CA SER A 448 26.08 23.79 -5.43
C SER A 448 25.19 25.00 -5.69
N ALA A 449 25.74 26.20 -5.65
CA ALA A 449 25.07 27.45 -6.03
C ALA A 449 24.57 27.44 -7.51
N SER A 450 24.92 26.41 -8.28
CA SER A 450 24.53 26.20 -9.67
C SER A 450 23.25 25.38 -9.87
N SER A 451 22.69 24.75 -8.82
CA SER A 451 21.41 24.01 -8.93
C SER A 451 20.28 24.96 -9.36
N THR A 452 19.69 24.67 -10.49
CA THR A 452 18.54 25.42 -11.06
C THR A 452 17.32 25.43 -10.16
N LEU A 453 17.12 24.38 -9.36
CA LEU A 453 16.02 24.25 -8.40
C LEU A 453 16.01 25.36 -7.32
N LEU A 454 17.16 25.98 -7.04
CA LEU A 454 17.26 27.05 -6.03
C LEU A 454 17.10 28.45 -6.60
N LYS A 455 17.28 28.63 -7.91
CA LYS A 455 17.37 29.97 -8.52
C LYS A 455 16.02 30.58 -8.92
N GLN A 456 14.98 29.78 -9.03
CA GLN A 456 13.69 30.23 -9.56
C GLN A 456 12.52 29.61 -8.79
N LEU A 457 12.24 30.09 -7.59
CA LEU A 457 10.89 29.85 -7.04
C LEU A 457 9.84 30.41 -8.00
N PRO A 458 8.76 29.66 -8.30
CA PRO A 458 7.66 30.16 -9.12
C PRO A 458 7.20 31.53 -8.65
N PRO A 459 6.76 32.44 -9.56
CA PRO A 459 6.22 33.73 -9.16
C PRO A 459 5.07 33.64 -8.15
N ALA A 460 4.30 32.55 -8.20
CA ALA A 460 3.24 32.25 -7.23
C ALA A 460 3.76 31.95 -5.81
N LEU A 461 5.07 31.77 -5.65
CA LEU A 461 5.76 31.43 -4.40
C LEU A 461 6.74 32.49 -3.92
N ARG A 462 6.83 33.63 -4.65
CA ARG A 462 7.63 34.80 -4.28
C ARG A 462 6.90 35.76 -3.36
#